data_502bce6b84461c86db0eb90cdb1cde1d
#
_entry.id   502bce6b84461c86db0eb90cdb1cde1d
#
_cell.length_a   1.000
_cell.length_b   1.000
_cell.length_c   1.000
_cell.angle_alpha   90.00
_cell.angle_beta   90.00
_cell.angle_gamma   90.00
#
_symmetry.space_group_name_H-M   'P 1'
#
loop_
_entity.id
_entity.type
_entity.pdbx_description
1 polymer ?
#
loop_
_entity_poly.entity_id
_entity_poly.type
_entity_poly.pdbx_seq_one_letter_code
_entity_poly.pdbx_strand_id
1 'polypeptide(L)'
;MNKKIFKYILTSIFLFPYTYGVLADEENFNGRWTLSLQDKARTLVGTLEIEKKDKKWIGYLEGGPIEVIIENNKIEIVADSRDVRGFVFNRRLTGILMNDRMSGKYQQEGAAAQKEAPGSWGAIREVTKDSSILKPNPVDISGIWTATQELDFRKYSMSLTENGKNWLESYLPYYDQPDVRCESIGLPALVTYSFPFEIISSDDRYTMIYEYQSKVRRIWMKKESPSSYMPPSRMGFSKGIWEGSTLVIKTNLLEKTVRDFRGELISENAIIEERYSLSEDEQVLNAKIIVHDSENYLREPIRRRQWVKNDTTEIFPYTCDPDSFFIPMYENGEMQMYIDRSNLRF
;
A
#
# COMPACT_ATOMS: atom_id res chain seq x y z
N MET A 1 12.92 -20.75 85.48
CA MET A 1 12.16 -19.57 85.06
C MET A 1 12.27 -19.47 83.52
N ASN A 2 11.28 -20.06 82.83
CA ASN A 2 11.29 -20.12 81.37
C ASN A 2 10.40 -18.99 80.80
N LYS A 3 10.96 -18.08 80.01
CA LYS A 3 10.22 -17.13 79.22
C LYS A 3 10.10 -17.66 77.79
N LYS A 4 8.91 -18.05 77.37
CA LYS A 4 8.54 -18.35 76.00
C LYS A 4 8.37 -17.04 75.26
N ILE A 5 9.12 -16.84 74.16
CA ILE A 5 8.95 -15.74 73.19
C ILE A 5 8.09 -16.24 72.10
N PHE A 6 6.88 -15.64 71.96
CA PHE A 6 5.95 -15.84 70.81
C PHE A 6 6.41 -15.00 69.62
N LYS A 7 6.83 -15.64 68.55
CA LYS A 7 7.10 -14.98 67.26
C LYS A 7 5.77 -14.88 66.46
N TYR A 8 5.26 -13.67 66.27
CA TYR A 8 4.20 -13.40 65.30
C TYR A 8 4.82 -13.35 63.91
N ILE A 9 4.43 -14.28 63.03
CA ILE A 9 4.69 -14.22 61.60
C ILE A 9 3.57 -13.41 60.97
N LEU A 10 3.89 -12.17 60.57
CA LEU A 10 3.02 -11.33 59.76
C LEU A 10 3.14 -11.80 58.31
N THR A 11 2.13 -12.55 57.83
CA THR A 11 2.00 -12.91 56.41
C THR A 11 1.39 -11.70 55.68
N SER A 12 2.22 -10.89 55.04
CA SER A 12 1.75 -9.83 54.14
C SER A 12 1.25 -10.45 52.86
N ILE A 13 -0.05 -10.52 52.71
CA ILE A 13 -0.74 -10.86 51.46
C ILE A 13 -0.54 -9.67 50.51
N PHE A 14 0.38 -9.79 49.56
CA PHE A 14 0.45 -8.86 48.41
C PHE A 14 -0.72 -9.14 47.52
N LEU A 15 -1.79 -8.34 47.64
CA LEU A 15 -2.86 -8.20 46.66
C LEU A 15 -2.26 -7.45 45.45
N PHE A 16 -1.85 -8.20 44.43
CA PHE A 16 -1.64 -7.63 43.13
C PHE A 16 -3.03 -7.16 42.61
N PRO A 17 -3.19 -5.88 42.23
CA PRO A 17 -4.40 -5.49 41.54
C PRO A 17 -4.40 -6.18 40.18
N TYR A 18 -5.25 -7.18 40.03
CA TYR A 18 -5.64 -7.64 38.70
C TYR A 18 -6.34 -6.45 38.03
N THR A 19 -5.61 -5.72 37.22
CA THR A 19 -6.25 -4.83 36.25
C THR A 19 -6.97 -5.73 35.25
N TYR A 20 -8.27 -5.89 35.45
CA TYR A 20 -9.13 -6.43 34.42
C TYR A 20 -9.01 -5.48 33.23
N GLY A 21 -8.25 -5.88 32.20
CA GLY A 21 -8.32 -5.21 30.92
C GLY A 21 -9.79 -5.24 30.48
N VAL A 22 -10.37 -4.09 30.26
CA VAL A 22 -11.71 -3.99 29.71
C VAL A 22 -11.67 -4.73 28.39
N LEU A 23 -12.43 -5.85 28.28
CA LEU A 23 -12.60 -6.53 27.02
C LEU A 23 -13.19 -5.53 26.05
N ALA A 24 -12.50 -5.30 24.95
CA ALA A 24 -12.99 -4.38 23.94
C ALA A 24 -14.34 -4.88 23.42
N ASP A 25 -15.30 -3.97 23.34
CA ASP A 25 -16.60 -4.25 22.74
C ASP A 25 -16.39 -4.50 21.23
N GLU A 26 -17.24 -5.35 20.61
CA GLU A 26 -17.18 -5.63 19.18
C GLU A 26 -17.15 -4.37 18.31
N GLU A 27 -17.83 -3.32 18.72
CA GLU A 27 -17.88 -2.05 17.98
C GLU A 27 -16.52 -1.35 17.85
N ASN A 28 -15.57 -1.70 18.70
CA ASN A 28 -14.22 -1.15 18.66
C ASN A 28 -13.36 -1.66 17.49
N PHE A 29 -13.79 -2.66 16.73
CA PHE A 29 -13.08 -3.08 15.52
C PHE A 29 -13.29 -2.13 14.33
N ASN A 30 -14.37 -1.37 14.33
CA ASN A 30 -14.71 -0.47 13.23
C ASN A 30 -13.63 0.59 13.03
N GLY A 31 -13.17 0.77 11.80
CA GLY A 31 -12.21 1.81 11.44
C GLY A 31 -11.09 1.33 10.52
N ARG A 32 -10.12 2.22 10.34
CA ARG A 32 -8.93 1.99 9.51
C ARG A 32 -7.72 1.69 10.40
N TRP A 33 -6.92 0.73 9.99
CA TRP A 33 -5.80 0.20 10.76
C TRP A 33 -4.54 0.09 9.90
N THR A 34 -3.41 0.46 10.45
CA THR A 34 -2.11 0.09 9.88
C THR A 34 -1.77 -1.32 10.31
N LEU A 35 -1.83 -2.27 9.38
CA LEU A 35 -1.51 -3.68 9.58
C LEU A 35 -0.01 -3.92 9.37
N SER A 36 0.58 -4.74 10.23
CA SER A 36 1.93 -5.28 10.05
C SER A 36 1.94 -6.79 10.22
N LEU A 37 2.57 -7.50 9.30
CA LEU A 37 2.86 -8.93 9.43
C LEU A 37 4.37 -9.11 9.58
N GLN A 38 4.77 -9.91 10.53
CA GLN A 38 6.17 -10.16 10.83
C GLN A 38 6.48 -11.64 10.79
N ASP A 39 7.40 -12.04 9.93
CA ASP A 39 8.05 -13.34 9.95
C ASP A 39 9.50 -13.20 10.48
N LYS A 40 10.30 -14.27 10.37
CA LYS A 40 11.68 -14.28 10.91
C LYS A 40 12.63 -13.32 10.19
N ALA A 41 12.30 -12.91 8.97
CA ALA A 41 13.21 -12.19 8.09
C ALA A 41 12.73 -10.76 7.74
N ARG A 42 11.43 -10.47 7.90
CA ARG A 42 10.82 -9.26 7.32
C ARG A 42 9.57 -8.80 8.05
N THR A 43 9.27 -7.52 7.90
CA THR A 43 7.99 -6.93 8.27
C THR A 43 7.30 -6.43 7.02
N LEU A 44 6.06 -6.84 6.81
CA LEU A 44 5.22 -6.40 5.70
C LEU A 44 4.13 -5.50 6.26
N VAL A 45 3.85 -4.38 5.61
CA VAL A 45 2.86 -3.40 6.07
C VAL A 45 1.71 -3.25 5.08
N GLY A 46 0.50 -3.02 5.59
CA GLY A 46 -0.69 -2.83 4.79
C GLY A 46 -1.74 -1.98 5.50
N THR A 47 -2.81 -1.65 4.79
CA THR A 47 -3.98 -0.96 5.36
C THR A 47 -5.15 -1.94 5.44
N LEU A 48 -5.63 -2.16 6.66
CA LEU A 48 -6.83 -2.94 6.96
C LEU A 48 -7.96 -1.97 7.31
N GLU A 49 -9.11 -2.13 6.68
CA GLU A 49 -10.32 -1.42 7.04
C GLU A 49 -11.38 -2.42 7.47
N ILE A 50 -12.07 -2.14 8.56
CA ILE A 50 -13.15 -2.96 9.09
C ILE A 50 -14.36 -2.06 9.31
N GLU A 51 -15.49 -2.47 8.82
CA GLU A 51 -16.76 -1.77 9.03
C GLU A 51 -17.89 -2.74 9.36
N LYS A 52 -18.84 -2.28 10.17
CA LYS A 52 -20.06 -3.03 10.46
C LYS A 52 -21.21 -2.47 9.64
N LYS A 53 -21.79 -3.28 8.76
CA LYS A 53 -22.92 -2.91 7.92
C LYS A 53 -24.01 -3.96 8.02
N ASP A 54 -25.24 -3.54 8.32
CA ASP A 54 -26.40 -4.43 8.44
C ASP A 54 -26.13 -5.65 9.36
N LYS A 55 -25.49 -5.41 10.52
CA LYS A 55 -25.08 -6.41 11.51
C LYS A 55 -24.01 -7.40 11.03
N LYS A 56 -23.42 -7.20 9.85
CA LYS A 56 -22.32 -8.02 9.34
C LYS A 56 -21.03 -7.22 9.37
N TRP A 57 -19.94 -7.92 9.67
CA TRP A 57 -18.60 -7.35 9.54
C TRP A 57 -18.12 -7.48 8.10
N ILE A 58 -17.57 -6.41 7.57
CA ILE A 58 -16.97 -6.32 6.25
C ILE A 58 -15.54 -5.82 6.42
N GLY A 59 -14.60 -6.51 5.81
CA GLY A 59 -13.20 -6.14 5.83
C GLY A 59 -12.68 -5.79 4.44
N TYR A 60 -11.70 -4.90 4.42
CA TYR A 60 -10.95 -4.56 3.21
C TYR A 60 -9.47 -4.49 3.53
N LEU A 61 -8.68 -5.03 2.64
CA LEU A 61 -7.24 -4.96 2.72
C LEU A 61 -6.70 -4.27 1.48
N GLU A 62 -6.00 -3.14 1.67
CA GLU A 62 -5.52 -2.29 0.57
C GLU A 62 -6.67 -1.82 -0.37
N GLY A 63 -7.91 -1.76 0.12
CA GLY A 63 -9.12 -1.44 -0.66
C GLY A 63 -9.83 -2.63 -1.30
N GLY A 64 -9.21 -3.81 -1.32
CA GLY A 64 -9.81 -5.06 -1.78
C GLY A 64 -10.61 -5.77 -0.69
N PRO A 65 -11.76 -6.40 -1.00
CA PRO A 65 -12.59 -7.07 -0.01
C PRO A 65 -11.92 -8.33 0.53
N ILE A 66 -12.09 -8.58 1.83
CA ILE A 66 -11.61 -9.77 2.54
C ILE A 66 -12.70 -10.31 3.44
N GLU A 67 -12.58 -11.59 3.81
CA GLU A 67 -13.44 -12.20 4.80
C GLU A 67 -12.96 -11.83 6.21
N VAL A 68 -13.90 -11.38 7.06
CA VAL A 68 -13.64 -11.02 8.45
C VAL A 68 -14.73 -11.62 9.34
N ILE A 69 -14.30 -12.34 10.37
CA ILE A 69 -15.16 -12.89 11.40
C ILE A 69 -14.74 -12.27 12.73
N ILE A 70 -15.70 -11.67 13.45
CA ILE A 70 -15.46 -11.04 14.74
C ILE A 70 -16.43 -11.61 15.75
N GLU A 71 -15.90 -12.12 16.85
CA GLU A 71 -16.64 -12.64 17.98
C GLU A 71 -16.06 -12.08 19.28
N ASN A 72 -16.83 -11.27 19.98
CA ASN A 72 -16.36 -10.56 21.18
C ASN A 72 -15.13 -9.68 20.86
N ASN A 73 -13.98 -9.99 21.49
CA ASN A 73 -12.72 -9.29 21.22
C ASN A 73 -11.77 -10.06 20.29
N LYS A 74 -12.24 -11.13 19.65
CA LYS A 74 -11.47 -11.96 18.72
C LYS A 74 -11.78 -11.59 17.28
N ILE A 75 -10.76 -11.66 16.46
CA ILE A 75 -10.87 -11.45 15.02
C ILE A 75 -10.17 -12.56 14.26
N GLU A 76 -10.82 -13.00 13.20
CA GLU A 76 -10.24 -13.85 12.17
C GLU A 76 -10.36 -13.12 10.82
N ILE A 77 -9.28 -13.08 10.08
CA ILE A 77 -9.20 -12.49 8.74
C ILE A 77 -8.69 -13.56 7.80
N VAL A 78 -9.40 -13.77 6.68
CA VAL A 78 -8.96 -14.65 5.61
C VAL A 78 -8.76 -13.80 4.35
N ALA A 79 -7.52 -13.74 3.89
CA ALA A 79 -7.15 -12.99 2.69
C ALA A 79 -6.48 -13.94 1.69
N ASP A 80 -7.09 -14.06 0.51
CA ASP A 80 -6.48 -14.80 -0.58
C ASP A 80 -5.31 -14.01 -1.15
N SER A 81 -4.28 -14.73 -1.55
CA SER A 81 -3.09 -14.19 -2.18
C SER A 81 -2.65 -15.07 -3.35
N ARG A 82 -1.83 -14.51 -4.24
CA ARG A 82 -1.10 -15.29 -5.26
C ARG A 82 0.39 -15.00 -5.18
N ASP A 83 1.20 -15.97 -5.46
CA ASP A 83 2.63 -15.74 -5.67
C ASP A 83 2.90 -15.18 -7.08
N VAL A 84 4.15 -14.79 -7.34
CA VAL A 84 4.59 -14.28 -8.65
C VAL A 84 4.38 -15.27 -9.82
N ARG A 85 4.18 -16.54 -9.53
CA ARG A 85 3.90 -17.60 -10.51
C ARG A 85 2.41 -17.84 -10.70
N GLY A 86 1.54 -17.13 -9.98
CA GLY A 86 0.09 -17.24 -10.05
C GLY A 86 -0.54 -18.29 -9.15
N PHE A 87 0.24 -18.99 -8.29
CA PHE A 87 -0.32 -19.93 -7.33
C PHE A 87 -1.09 -19.22 -6.24
N VAL A 88 -2.33 -19.66 -6.02
CA VAL A 88 -3.22 -19.13 -4.99
C VAL A 88 -2.90 -19.77 -3.64
N PHE A 89 -2.87 -18.95 -2.60
CA PHE A 89 -2.79 -19.37 -1.22
C PHE A 89 -3.59 -18.42 -0.34
N ASN A 90 -4.01 -18.87 0.83
CA ASN A 90 -4.71 -18.04 1.80
C ASN A 90 -3.79 -17.63 2.92
N ARG A 91 -3.96 -16.41 3.42
CA ARG A 91 -3.42 -15.98 4.71
C ARG A 91 -4.58 -15.90 5.70
N ARG A 92 -4.47 -16.70 6.75
CA ARG A 92 -5.40 -16.67 7.87
C ARG A 92 -4.71 -15.96 9.03
N LEU A 93 -5.27 -14.85 9.47
CA LEU A 93 -4.82 -14.07 10.61
C LEU A 93 -5.82 -14.26 11.74
N THR A 94 -5.37 -14.71 12.90
CA THR A 94 -6.19 -14.82 14.11
C THR A 94 -5.60 -13.93 15.19
N GLY A 95 -6.44 -13.20 15.92
CA GLY A 95 -5.96 -12.27 16.92
C GLY A 95 -7.03 -11.74 17.85
N ILE A 96 -6.61 -10.81 18.69
CA ILE A 96 -7.48 -10.13 19.65
C ILE A 96 -7.30 -8.61 19.52
N LEU A 97 -8.37 -7.89 19.83
CA LEU A 97 -8.35 -6.45 20.01
C LEU A 97 -8.19 -6.11 21.50
N MET A 98 -7.21 -5.27 21.80
CA MET A 98 -7.00 -4.68 23.12
C MET A 98 -6.75 -3.17 22.95
N ASN A 99 -7.67 -2.35 23.41
CA ASN A 99 -7.68 -0.90 23.17
C ASN A 99 -7.63 -0.62 21.64
N ASP A 100 -6.70 0.22 21.20
CA ASP A 100 -6.53 0.59 19.79
C ASP A 100 -5.44 -0.24 19.08
N ARG A 101 -5.25 -1.49 19.52
CA ARG A 101 -4.26 -2.42 18.94
C ARG A 101 -4.85 -3.80 18.77
N MET A 102 -4.66 -4.38 17.60
CA MET A 102 -4.87 -5.81 17.37
C MET A 102 -3.53 -6.52 17.31
N SER A 103 -3.50 -7.76 17.78
CA SER A 103 -2.31 -8.60 17.66
C SER A 103 -2.68 -10.07 17.65
N GLY A 104 -1.84 -10.87 16.98
CA GLY A 104 -2.10 -12.29 16.87
C GLY A 104 -1.06 -13.03 16.05
N LYS A 105 -1.49 -14.18 15.52
CA LYS A 105 -0.67 -15.03 14.66
C LYS A 105 -1.29 -15.14 13.29
N TYR A 106 -0.45 -15.34 12.28
CA TYR A 106 -0.92 -15.68 10.94
C TYR A 106 -0.24 -16.95 10.44
N GLN A 107 -0.93 -17.64 9.55
CA GLN A 107 -0.42 -18.77 8.81
C GLN A 107 -0.83 -18.69 7.36
N GLN A 108 -0.09 -19.37 6.50
CA GLN A 108 -0.43 -19.53 5.10
C GLN A 108 -0.99 -20.92 4.87
N GLU A 109 -2.04 -20.99 4.05
CA GLU A 109 -2.74 -22.22 3.70
C GLU A 109 -2.83 -22.34 2.17
N GLY A 110 -2.68 -23.57 1.64
CA GLY A 110 -2.78 -23.85 0.21
C GLY A 110 -1.48 -24.36 -0.42
N ALA A 111 -1.53 -24.69 -1.71
CA ALA A 111 -0.41 -25.36 -2.42
C ALA A 111 0.88 -24.55 -2.47
N ALA A 112 0.79 -23.23 -2.46
CA ALA A 112 1.97 -22.34 -2.44
C ALA A 112 2.54 -22.12 -1.03
N ALA A 113 1.77 -22.49 0.00
CA ALA A 113 2.10 -22.24 1.42
C ALA A 113 3.19 -23.17 1.98
N GLN A 114 3.74 -24.05 1.19
CA GLN A 114 4.56 -25.19 1.66
C GLN A 114 5.85 -24.84 2.42
N LYS A 115 6.19 -23.58 2.63
CA LYS A 115 7.48 -23.23 3.22
C LYS A 115 7.53 -22.02 4.14
N GLU A 116 6.45 -21.32 4.37
CA GLU A 116 6.50 -20.18 5.31
C GLU A 116 6.10 -20.60 6.73
N ALA A 117 6.98 -20.34 7.68
CA ALA A 117 6.67 -20.55 9.09
C ALA A 117 5.55 -19.58 9.53
N PRO A 118 4.67 -20.00 10.45
CA PRO A 118 3.71 -19.08 11.04
C PRO A 118 4.42 -17.85 11.61
N GLY A 119 3.84 -16.67 11.36
CA GLY A 119 4.35 -15.40 11.85
C GLY A 119 3.41 -14.75 12.86
N SER A 120 3.81 -13.57 13.32
CA SER A 120 2.97 -12.70 14.12
C SER A 120 2.43 -11.55 13.27
N TRP A 121 1.28 -11.01 13.66
CA TRP A 121 0.74 -9.80 13.07
C TRP A 121 0.26 -8.85 14.15
N GLY A 122 0.23 -7.57 13.80
CA GLY A 122 -0.35 -6.53 14.60
C GLY A 122 -1.03 -5.49 13.74
N ALA A 123 -1.97 -4.76 14.32
CA ALA A 123 -2.55 -3.60 13.68
C ALA A 123 -2.78 -2.49 14.71
N ILE A 124 -2.50 -1.26 14.28
CA ILE A 124 -2.68 -0.05 15.08
C ILE A 124 -3.72 0.81 14.41
N ARG A 125 -4.69 1.30 15.19
CA ARG A 125 -5.74 2.19 14.68
C ARG A 125 -5.14 3.45 14.08
N GLU A 126 -5.56 3.79 12.87
CA GLU A 126 -5.23 5.08 12.28
C GLU A 126 -6.09 6.17 12.92
N VAL A 127 -5.44 7.12 13.58
CA VAL A 127 -6.11 8.31 14.08
C VAL A 127 -6.12 9.33 12.96
N THR A 128 -7.30 9.76 12.54
CA THR A 128 -7.45 10.88 11.62
C THR A 128 -7.09 12.16 12.38
N LYS A 129 -5.82 12.59 12.27
CA LYS A 129 -5.45 13.93 12.73
C LYS A 129 -5.88 14.93 11.66
N ASP A 130 -6.48 16.02 12.06
CA ASP A 130 -6.73 17.14 11.16
C ASP A 130 -5.38 17.69 10.69
N SER A 131 -5.02 17.36 9.45
CA SER A 131 -3.74 17.74 8.85
C SER A 131 -3.60 19.25 8.67
N SER A 132 -4.72 19.99 8.64
CA SER A 132 -4.72 21.46 8.54
C SER A 132 -4.08 22.15 9.76
N ILE A 133 -3.95 21.44 10.89
CA ILE A 133 -3.39 21.97 12.15
C ILE A 133 -1.88 21.70 12.26
N LEU A 134 -1.33 20.78 11.46
CA LEU A 134 0.08 20.39 11.56
C LEU A 134 0.97 21.46 10.92
N LYS A 135 1.79 22.13 11.74
CA LYS A 135 2.83 23.04 11.22
C LYS A 135 3.86 22.25 10.43
N PRO A 136 4.31 22.77 9.28
CA PRO A 136 5.40 22.15 8.53
C PRO A 136 6.65 21.95 9.39
N ASN A 137 7.20 20.75 9.36
CA ASN A 137 8.47 20.38 9.97
C ASN A 137 9.20 19.44 9.01
N PRO A 138 9.73 19.97 7.90
CA PRO A 138 10.37 19.17 6.85
C PRO A 138 11.53 18.36 7.39
N VAL A 139 11.63 17.11 6.91
CA VAL A 139 12.76 16.22 7.13
C VAL A 139 13.48 15.95 5.81
N ASP A 140 14.75 15.62 5.84
CA ASP A 140 15.50 15.30 4.63
C ASP A 140 15.23 13.87 4.19
N ILE A 141 14.50 13.74 3.09
CA ILE A 141 14.20 12.46 2.45
C ILE A 141 15.08 12.18 1.24
N SER A 142 16.12 12.99 1.02
CA SER A 142 17.04 12.84 -0.12
C SER A 142 17.87 11.56 -0.02
N GLY A 143 18.28 11.04 -1.17
CA GLY A 143 19.12 9.85 -1.28
C GLY A 143 18.50 8.76 -2.14
N ILE A 144 19.17 7.62 -2.19
CA ILE A 144 18.73 6.45 -2.96
C ILE A 144 17.99 5.48 -2.04
N TRP A 145 16.83 5.03 -2.51
CA TRP A 145 15.90 4.20 -1.78
C TRP A 145 15.64 2.89 -2.51
N THR A 146 15.91 1.78 -1.84
CA THR A 146 15.69 0.43 -2.36
C THR A 146 14.45 -0.19 -1.73
N ALA A 147 13.54 -0.70 -2.56
CA ALA A 147 12.28 -1.25 -2.09
C ALA A 147 12.48 -2.47 -1.19
N THR A 148 11.74 -2.51 -0.09
CA THR A 148 11.58 -3.71 0.72
C THR A 148 10.53 -4.61 0.09
N GLN A 149 10.43 -5.84 0.60
CA GLN A 149 9.37 -6.75 0.18
C GLN A 149 8.01 -6.25 0.64
N GLU A 150 7.01 -6.34 -0.24
CA GLU A 150 5.64 -5.91 0.03
C GLU A 150 4.77 -6.98 0.66
N LEU A 151 3.74 -6.50 1.36
CA LEU A 151 2.54 -7.26 1.61
C LEU A 151 1.72 -7.30 0.33
N ASP A 152 1.81 -8.39 -0.40
CA ASP A 152 1.05 -8.57 -1.63
C ASP A 152 -0.16 -9.48 -1.38
N PHE A 153 -1.29 -8.84 -1.17
CA PHE A 153 -2.57 -9.52 -1.15
C PHE A 153 -3.15 -9.48 -2.58
N ARG A 154 -2.69 -10.37 -3.43
CA ARG A 154 -3.08 -10.46 -4.84
C ARG A 154 -4.44 -11.11 -5.04
N LYS A 155 -5.42 -10.81 -4.22
CA LYS A 155 -6.79 -11.06 -4.59
C LYS A 155 -7.31 -9.91 -5.45
N TYR A 156 -7.69 -10.25 -6.51
CA TYR A 156 -8.11 -9.94 -7.81
C TYR A 156 -8.70 -8.61 -8.07
N SER A 157 -9.68 -8.14 -7.45
CA SER A 157 -10.36 -6.94 -7.83
C SER A 157 -10.54 -6.06 -6.62
N MET A 158 -10.18 -4.83 -6.76
CA MET A 158 -10.67 -3.77 -5.89
C MET A 158 -12.20 -3.78 -5.89
N SER A 159 -12.81 -3.05 -4.97
CA SER A 159 -14.24 -2.78 -5.00
C SER A 159 -14.54 -1.83 -6.15
N LEU A 160 -14.84 -2.38 -7.33
CA LEU A 160 -15.01 -1.63 -8.56
C LEU A 160 -16.45 -1.18 -8.76
N THR A 161 -16.62 -0.01 -9.38
CA THR A 161 -17.85 0.42 -10.01
C THR A 161 -18.17 -0.46 -11.21
N GLU A 162 -19.33 -0.28 -11.82
CA GLU A 162 -19.68 -0.98 -13.07
C GLU A 162 -18.72 -0.60 -14.21
N ASN A 163 -18.30 0.67 -14.28
CA ASN A 163 -17.31 1.12 -15.27
C ASN A 163 -15.97 0.39 -15.10
N GLY A 164 -15.46 0.34 -13.86
CA GLY A 164 -14.19 -0.35 -13.56
C GLY A 164 -14.26 -1.86 -13.85
N LYS A 165 -15.40 -2.52 -13.59
CA LYS A 165 -15.62 -3.94 -13.92
C LYS A 165 -15.61 -4.19 -15.42
N ASN A 166 -16.40 -3.43 -16.17
CA ASN A 166 -16.51 -3.57 -17.64
C ASN A 166 -15.14 -3.37 -18.31
N TRP A 167 -14.35 -2.42 -17.81
CA TRP A 167 -12.98 -2.25 -18.26
C TRP A 167 -12.13 -3.50 -17.98
N LEU A 168 -12.15 -3.99 -16.73
CA LEU A 168 -11.28 -5.09 -16.30
C LEU A 168 -11.64 -6.42 -16.97
N GLU A 169 -12.93 -6.69 -17.23
CA GLU A 169 -13.39 -7.88 -17.94
C GLU A 169 -12.84 -7.99 -19.37
N SER A 170 -12.63 -6.84 -20.00
CA SER A 170 -12.08 -6.77 -21.36
C SER A 170 -10.56 -6.54 -21.39
N TYR A 171 -9.89 -6.45 -20.24
CA TYR A 171 -8.45 -6.20 -20.15
C TYR A 171 -7.63 -7.44 -20.54
N LEU A 172 -6.73 -7.24 -21.49
CA LEU A 172 -5.78 -8.25 -21.95
C LEU A 172 -4.36 -7.75 -21.69
N PRO A 173 -3.65 -8.28 -20.66
CA PRO A 173 -2.35 -7.75 -20.24
C PRO A 173 -1.34 -7.61 -21.38
N TYR A 174 -1.29 -8.59 -22.28
CA TYR A 174 -0.36 -8.58 -23.42
C TYR A 174 -0.56 -7.38 -24.37
N TYR A 175 -1.81 -6.93 -24.56
CA TYR A 175 -2.12 -5.82 -25.48
C TYR A 175 -2.28 -4.48 -24.79
N ASP A 176 -2.81 -4.49 -23.57
CA ASP A 176 -3.27 -3.26 -22.91
C ASP A 176 -2.27 -2.71 -21.89
N GLN A 177 -1.37 -3.54 -21.39
CA GLN A 177 -0.37 -3.12 -20.42
C GLN A 177 0.68 -2.22 -21.08
N PRO A 178 0.85 -0.95 -20.63
CA PRO A 178 1.72 0.00 -21.33
C PRO A 178 3.20 -0.41 -21.39
N ASP A 179 3.72 -0.96 -20.31
CA ASP A 179 5.14 -1.26 -20.16
C ASP A 179 5.63 -2.45 -21.02
N VAL A 180 4.73 -3.34 -21.47
CA VAL A 180 5.11 -4.41 -22.41
C VAL A 180 5.54 -3.90 -23.78
N ARG A 181 5.14 -2.67 -24.14
CA ARG A 181 5.53 -1.97 -25.37
C ARG A 181 6.40 -0.74 -25.11
N CYS A 182 7.07 -0.71 -23.96
CA CYS A 182 7.98 0.38 -23.55
C CYS A 182 7.32 1.75 -23.35
N GLU A 183 6.01 1.83 -23.23
CA GLU A 183 5.33 3.05 -22.83
C GLU A 183 5.40 3.26 -21.32
N SER A 184 5.26 4.51 -20.89
CA SER A 184 5.25 4.81 -19.46
C SER A 184 4.11 4.10 -18.76
N ILE A 185 4.41 3.35 -17.71
CA ILE A 185 3.37 2.73 -16.87
C ILE A 185 2.55 3.80 -16.13
N GLY A 186 3.16 4.95 -15.82
CA GLY A 186 2.51 6.04 -15.12
C GLY A 186 2.32 5.83 -13.62
N LEU A 187 1.52 6.71 -13.03
CA LEU A 187 1.18 6.66 -11.62
C LEU A 187 -0.20 6.01 -11.42
N PRO A 188 -0.41 5.28 -10.32
CA PRO A 188 0.50 5.04 -9.19
C PRO A 188 1.45 3.85 -9.42
N ALA A 189 1.37 3.13 -10.54
CA ALA A 189 2.13 1.92 -10.79
C ALA A 189 3.64 2.12 -10.56
N LEU A 190 4.20 3.20 -11.11
CA LEU A 190 5.64 3.50 -11.02
C LEU A 190 6.16 3.51 -9.58
N VAL A 191 5.41 4.12 -8.64
CA VAL A 191 5.80 4.19 -7.21
C VAL A 191 5.53 2.91 -6.45
N THR A 192 4.81 1.96 -7.04
CA THR A 192 4.52 0.67 -6.41
C THR A 192 5.42 -0.45 -6.90
N TYR A 193 6.24 -0.23 -7.93
CA TYR A 193 7.20 -1.22 -8.41
C TYR A 193 8.43 -1.31 -7.50
N SER A 194 9.06 -2.49 -7.49
CA SER A 194 10.15 -2.81 -6.55
C SER A 194 11.55 -2.38 -7.05
N PHE A 195 11.61 -1.36 -7.90
CA PHE A 195 12.87 -0.81 -8.39
C PHE A 195 13.37 0.29 -7.48
N PRO A 196 14.68 0.53 -7.42
CA PRO A 196 15.26 1.67 -6.71
C PRO A 196 14.82 3.01 -7.32
N PHE A 197 14.86 4.05 -6.50
CA PHE A 197 14.74 5.42 -6.96
C PHE A 197 15.56 6.36 -6.10
N GLU A 198 15.94 7.50 -6.68
CA GLU A 198 16.65 8.57 -6.01
C GLU A 198 15.74 9.78 -5.80
N ILE A 199 15.82 10.39 -4.63
CA ILE A 199 15.17 11.67 -4.33
C ILE A 199 16.24 12.75 -4.22
N ILE A 200 16.10 13.79 -5.03
CA ILE A 200 16.96 14.98 -5.00
C ILE A 200 16.11 16.16 -4.53
N SER A 201 16.56 16.82 -3.46
CA SER A 201 15.93 18.03 -2.93
C SER A 201 16.46 19.27 -3.63
N SER A 202 15.57 20.21 -3.94
CA SER A 202 15.89 21.55 -4.43
C SER A 202 14.98 22.59 -3.75
N ASP A 203 15.29 23.87 -3.88
CA ASP A 203 14.57 24.95 -3.18
C ASP A 203 13.07 25.03 -3.52
N ASP A 204 12.67 24.60 -4.71
CA ASP A 204 11.30 24.74 -5.22
C ASP A 204 10.62 23.41 -5.49
N ARG A 205 11.35 22.28 -5.41
CA ARG A 205 10.83 20.96 -5.75
C ARG A 205 11.68 19.82 -5.22
N TYR A 206 11.08 18.63 -5.19
CA TYR A 206 11.80 17.37 -5.18
C TYR A 206 11.81 16.77 -6.59
N THR A 207 12.93 16.16 -6.97
CA THR A 207 13.05 15.38 -8.20
C THR A 207 13.25 13.93 -7.81
N MET A 208 12.35 13.06 -8.26
CA MET A 208 12.49 11.61 -8.12
C MET A 208 12.94 11.02 -9.44
N ILE A 209 14.04 10.26 -9.39
CA ILE A 209 14.62 9.54 -10.53
C ILE A 209 14.39 8.07 -10.28
N TYR A 210 13.51 7.45 -11.04
CA TYR A 210 13.18 6.02 -10.93
C TYR A 210 14.07 5.22 -11.89
N GLU A 211 14.65 4.13 -11.40
CA GLU A 211 15.37 3.19 -12.25
C GLU A 211 14.43 2.60 -13.31
N TYR A 212 13.23 2.15 -12.87
CA TYR A 212 12.24 1.60 -13.79
C TYR A 212 11.85 2.62 -14.87
N GLN A 213 12.05 2.22 -16.12
CA GLN A 213 11.80 3.03 -17.31
C GLN A 213 12.59 4.35 -17.36
N SER A 214 13.64 4.53 -16.54
CA SER A 214 14.45 5.76 -16.43
C SER A 214 13.58 7.03 -16.29
N LYS A 215 12.51 6.95 -15.47
CA LYS A 215 11.55 8.05 -15.35
C LYS A 215 12.02 9.11 -14.35
N VAL A 216 11.82 10.36 -14.75
CA VAL A 216 12.06 11.54 -13.91
C VAL A 216 10.73 12.20 -13.58
N ARG A 217 10.48 12.39 -12.29
CA ARG A 217 9.27 13.04 -11.78
C ARG A 217 9.65 14.28 -10.97
N ARG A 218 8.93 15.37 -11.18
CA ARG A 218 9.10 16.63 -10.43
C ARG A 218 7.89 16.83 -9.51
N ILE A 219 8.16 17.02 -8.23
CA ILE A 219 7.17 17.33 -7.20
C ILE A 219 7.37 18.77 -6.80
N TRP A 220 6.44 19.63 -7.21
CA TRP A 220 6.53 21.07 -7.01
C TRP A 220 6.12 21.46 -5.61
N MET A 221 6.98 22.18 -4.89
CA MET A 221 6.70 22.65 -3.53
C MET A 221 6.17 24.08 -3.52
N LYS A 222 6.56 24.90 -4.52
CA LYS A 222 6.20 26.32 -4.61
C LYS A 222 5.24 26.63 -5.76
N LYS A 223 5.13 25.75 -6.74
CA LYS A 223 4.25 25.94 -7.90
C LYS A 223 2.86 25.39 -7.61
N GLU A 224 1.83 26.26 -7.67
CA GLU A 224 0.46 25.91 -7.27
C GLU A 224 -0.30 25.11 -8.31
N SER A 225 -0.07 25.35 -9.60
CA SER A 225 -0.78 24.72 -10.70
C SER A 225 0.14 24.44 -11.88
N PRO A 226 -0.23 23.50 -12.76
CA PRO A 226 0.48 23.27 -14.01
C PRO A 226 0.45 24.53 -14.92
N SER A 227 1.35 24.57 -15.89
CA SER A 227 1.22 25.53 -16.98
C SER A 227 -0.08 25.25 -17.76
N SER A 228 -0.74 26.31 -18.27
CA SER A 228 -1.94 26.18 -19.10
C SER A 228 -1.71 25.36 -20.38
N TYR A 229 -0.47 25.20 -20.80
CA TYR A 229 -0.06 24.42 -21.97
C TYR A 229 0.40 22.99 -21.61
N MET A 230 0.38 22.62 -20.35
CA MET A 230 0.77 21.26 -19.96
C MET A 230 -0.35 20.27 -20.29
N PRO A 231 -0.13 19.33 -21.22
CA PRO A 231 -1.13 18.30 -21.51
C PRO A 231 -1.22 17.31 -20.35
N PRO A 232 -2.32 16.58 -20.23
CA PRO A 232 -2.38 15.37 -19.40
C PRO A 232 -1.26 14.41 -19.76
N SER A 233 -0.83 13.62 -18.80
CA SER A 233 0.15 12.55 -19.02
C SER A 233 -0.05 11.45 -17.98
N ARG A 234 0.52 10.27 -18.20
CA ARG A 234 0.49 9.19 -17.21
C ARG A 234 1.26 9.51 -15.91
N MET A 235 2.11 10.54 -15.95
CA MET A 235 2.84 11.05 -14.76
C MET A 235 2.15 12.25 -14.10
N GLY A 236 1.22 12.90 -14.80
CA GLY A 236 0.46 14.04 -14.30
C GLY A 236 1.29 15.23 -13.84
N PHE A 237 0.64 16.11 -13.08
CA PHE A 237 1.26 17.22 -12.37
C PHE A 237 1.24 16.94 -10.87
N SER A 238 2.40 16.91 -10.24
CA SER A 238 2.58 16.60 -8.81
C SER A 238 2.91 17.86 -8.01
N LYS A 239 2.09 18.16 -7.01
CA LYS A 239 2.32 19.20 -6.00
C LYS A 239 2.57 18.56 -4.65
N GLY A 240 3.60 19.02 -3.93
CA GLY A 240 3.93 18.59 -2.58
C GLY A 240 3.70 19.67 -1.54
N ILE A 241 3.32 19.27 -0.33
CA ILE A 241 3.28 20.08 0.87
C ILE A 241 3.79 19.27 2.06
N TRP A 242 4.33 19.95 3.06
CA TRP A 242 4.68 19.31 4.32
C TRP A 242 3.55 19.46 5.34
N GLU A 243 3.08 18.34 5.87
CA GLU A 243 2.17 18.25 7.02
C GLU A 243 2.95 17.67 8.20
N GLY A 244 3.44 18.51 9.10
CA GLY A 244 4.44 18.12 10.08
C GLY A 244 5.68 17.56 9.39
N SER A 245 6.11 16.35 9.74
CA SER A 245 7.21 15.61 9.12
C SER A 245 6.77 14.66 7.99
N THR A 246 5.56 14.80 7.48
CA THR A 246 5.04 14.00 6.37
C THR A 246 4.98 14.85 5.10
N LEU A 247 5.66 14.41 4.05
CA LEU A 247 5.50 15.00 2.71
C LEU A 247 4.24 14.41 2.07
N VAL A 248 3.27 15.26 1.80
CA VAL A 248 2.03 14.91 1.10
C VAL A 248 2.13 15.39 -0.35
N ILE A 249 1.96 14.48 -1.29
CA ILE A 249 2.00 14.76 -2.72
C ILE A 249 0.64 14.47 -3.31
N LYS A 250 0.06 15.43 -4.03
CA LYS A 250 -1.14 15.22 -4.84
C LYS A 250 -0.81 15.38 -6.30
N THR A 251 -1.21 14.38 -7.10
CA THR A 251 -1.01 14.37 -8.54
C THR A 251 -2.34 14.34 -9.25
N ASN A 252 -2.54 15.27 -10.13
CA ASN A 252 -3.68 15.38 -11.06
C ASN A 252 -3.19 15.53 -12.51
N LEU A 253 -4.07 15.89 -13.43
CA LEU A 253 -3.74 16.03 -14.84
C LEU A 253 -3.20 14.73 -15.43
N LEU A 254 -3.86 13.64 -15.08
CA LEU A 254 -3.50 12.29 -15.52
C LEU A 254 -4.12 11.99 -16.88
N GLU A 255 -3.45 11.17 -17.68
CA GLU A 255 -4.06 10.39 -18.75
C GLU A 255 -4.65 9.11 -18.19
N LYS A 256 -5.64 8.60 -18.87
CA LYS A 256 -6.19 7.27 -18.63
C LYS A 256 -5.08 6.21 -18.67
N THR A 257 -4.97 5.39 -17.65
CA THR A 257 -3.93 4.36 -17.51
C THR A 257 -4.40 3.23 -16.62
N VAL A 258 -3.52 2.30 -16.31
CA VAL A 258 -3.79 1.22 -15.35
C VAL A 258 -3.10 1.45 -14.01
N ARG A 259 -3.72 1.01 -12.94
CA ARG A 259 -3.20 1.15 -11.57
C ARG A 259 -1.92 0.36 -11.33
N ASP A 260 -1.84 -0.82 -11.90
CA ASP A 260 -0.68 -1.72 -11.91
C ASP A 260 -0.86 -2.82 -12.98
N PHE A 261 0.00 -3.83 -12.97
CA PHE A 261 -0.05 -4.96 -13.91
C PHE A 261 -1.36 -5.79 -13.85
N ARG A 262 -2.22 -5.58 -12.87
CA ARG A 262 -3.55 -6.22 -12.78
C ARG A 262 -4.58 -5.56 -13.68
N GLY A 263 -4.30 -4.37 -14.17
CA GLY A 263 -5.06 -3.71 -15.21
C GLY A 263 -6.28 -2.92 -14.73
N GLU A 264 -6.47 -2.72 -13.42
CA GLU A 264 -7.55 -1.85 -12.95
C GLU A 264 -7.33 -0.42 -13.44
N LEU A 265 -8.39 0.20 -13.92
CA LEU A 265 -8.35 1.50 -14.59
C LEU A 265 -8.07 2.64 -13.61
N ILE A 266 -7.29 3.62 -14.08
CA ILE A 266 -7.18 4.97 -13.51
C ILE A 266 -7.78 5.95 -14.52
N SER A 267 -8.79 6.73 -14.09
CA SER A 267 -9.42 7.74 -14.93
C SER A 267 -8.57 9.02 -15.04
N GLU A 268 -8.92 9.85 -16.02
CA GLU A 268 -8.30 11.17 -16.19
C GLU A 268 -8.63 12.13 -15.05
N ASN A 269 -9.73 11.89 -14.35
CA ASN A 269 -10.17 12.67 -13.19
C ASN A 269 -9.61 12.17 -11.85
N ALA A 270 -8.84 11.10 -11.89
CA ALA A 270 -8.23 10.55 -10.69
C ALA A 270 -7.24 11.53 -10.05
N ILE A 271 -7.14 11.46 -8.72
CA ILE A 271 -6.09 12.12 -7.95
C ILE A 271 -5.30 11.02 -7.22
N ILE A 272 -4.00 11.03 -7.41
CA ILE A 272 -3.11 10.16 -6.64
C ILE A 272 -2.56 10.96 -5.46
N GLU A 273 -2.86 10.52 -4.25
CA GLU A 273 -2.29 11.09 -3.03
C GLU A 273 -1.24 10.14 -2.47
N GLU A 274 -0.07 10.69 -2.21
CA GLU A 274 1.05 9.96 -1.62
C GLU A 274 1.50 10.67 -0.35
N ARG A 275 1.77 9.92 0.71
CA ARG A 275 2.18 10.45 2.01
C ARG A 275 3.48 9.75 2.43
N TYR A 276 4.57 10.48 2.42
CA TYR A 276 5.90 9.98 2.75
C TYR A 276 6.35 10.43 4.13
N SER A 277 6.90 9.51 4.91
CA SER A 277 7.50 9.79 6.22
C SER A 277 8.71 8.89 6.48
N LEU A 278 9.69 9.39 7.25
CA LEU A 278 10.83 8.59 7.69
C LEU A 278 10.51 7.82 8.98
N SER A 279 11.21 6.70 9.19
CA SER A 279 11.34 6.07 10.50
C SER A 279 12.14 6.97 11.46
N GLU A 280 12.10 6.66 12.76
CA GLU A 280 12.83 7.44 13.79
C GLU A 280 14.35 7.47 13.55
N ASP A 281 14.91 6.39 13.01
CA ASP A 281 16.33 6.26 12.66
C ASP A 281 16.66 6.78 11.25
N GLU A 282 15.68 7.33 10.54
CA GLU A 282 15.78 7.87 9.17
C GLU A 282 16.25 6.86 8.11
N GLN A 283 16.25 5.57 8.43
CA GLN A 283 16.72 4.52 7.50
C GLN A 283 15.59 3.93 6.64
N VAL A 284 14.32 4.13 7.02
CA VAL A 284 13.17 3.61 6.29
C VAL A 284 12.26 4.75 5.84
N LEU A 285 12.05 4.84 4.53
CA LEU A 285 11.05 5.70 3.93
C LEU A 285 9.73 4.93 3.82
N ASN A 286 8.72 5.40 4.52
CA ASN A 286 7.38 4.85 4.48
C ASN A 286 6.51 5.67 3.53
N ALA A 287 5.69 5.02 2.74
CA ALA A 287 4.66 5.68 1.94
C ALA A 287 3.29 5.03 2.10
N LYS A 288 2.26 5.88 2.04
CA LYS A 288 0.86 5.50 1.86
C LYS A 288 0.39 6.16 0.58
N ILE A 289 -0.04 5.34 -0.38
CA ILE A 289 -0.47 5.76 -1.71
C ILE A 289 -1.97 5.51 -1.79
N ILE A 290 -2.75 6.52 -2.10
CA ILE A 290 -4.21 6.50 -2.15
C ILE A 290 -4.64 6.93 -3.56
N VAL A 291 -5.56 6.18 -4.16
CA VAL A 291 -6.18 6.51 -5.44
C VAL A 291 -7.59 7.03 -5.20
N HIS A 292 -7.80 8.31 -5.43
CA HIS A 292 -9.12 8.93 -5.42
C HIS A 292 -9.68 8.92 -6.85
N ASP A 293 -10.50 7.92 -7.15
CA ASP A 293 -11.10 7.71 -8.48
C ASP A 293 -12.48 7.05 -8.34
N SER A 294 -13.50 7.85 -8.08
CA SER A 294 -14.87 7.38 -7.90
C SER A 294 -15.54 6.90 -9.19
N GLU A 295 -14.94 7.15 -10.35
CA GLU A 295 -15.44 6.63 -11.62
C GLU A 295 -15.23 5.11 -11.73
N ASN A 296 -14.12 4.62 -11.16
CA ASN A 296 -13.73 3.23 -11.29
C ASN A 296 -13.80 2.44 -9.98
N TYR A 297 -13.74 3.12 -8.81
CA TYR A 297 -13.67 2.46 -7.53
C TYR A 297 -14.80 2.87 -6.59
N LEU A 298 -15.50 1.89 -6.02
CA LEU A 298 -16.47 2.10 -4.93
C LEU A 298 -15.79 2.38 -3.60
N ARG A 299 -14.52 1.97 -3.47
CA ARG A 299 -13.65 2.21 -2.33
C ARG A 299 -12.25 2.52 -2.83
N GLU A 300 -11.64 3.54 -2.25
CA GLU A 300 -10.30 3.99 -2.62
C GLU A 300 -9.27 2.86 -2.47
N PRO A 301 -8.52 2.51 -3.54
CA PRO A 301 -7.34 1.69 -3.40
C PRO A 301 -6.30 2.40 -2.53
N ILE A 302 -5.79 1.70 -1.53
CA ILE A 302 -4.73 2.20 -0.65
C ILE A 302 -3.60 1.20 -0.69
N ARG A 303 -2.37 1.67 -0.88
CA ARG A 303 -1.19 0.83 -0.85
C ARG A 303 -0.12 1.42 0.05
N ARG A 304 0.49 0.59 0.88
CA ARG A 304 1.64 0.97 1.70
C ARG A 304 2.91 0.40 1.11
N ARG A 305 3.95 1.23 1.11
CA ARG A 305 5.29 0.87 0.65
C ARG A 305 6.32 1.28 1.67
N GLN A 306 7.42 0.53 1.68
CA GLN A 306 8.61 0.86 2.45
C GLN A 306 9.84 0.68 1.58
N TRP A 307 10.79 1.57 1.77
CA TRP A 307 12.11 1.49 1.16
C TRP A 307 13.16 1.72 2.24
N VAL A 308 14.30 1.07 2.09
CA VAL A 308 15.46 1.30 2.94
C VAL A 308 16.44 2.22 2.23
N LYS A 309 17.08 3.10 2.99
CA LYS A 309 18.14 3.96 2.46
C LYS A 309 19.31 3.10 2.02
N ASN A 310 19.86 3.39 0.85
CA ASN A 310 20.95 2.59 0.30
C ASN A 310 22.02 3.48 -0.33
N ASP A 311 22.97 3.88 0.48
CA ASP A 311 24.07 4.76 0.07
C ASP A 311 25.17 4.05 -0.74
N THR A 312 25.02 2.73 -0.97
CA THR A 312 26.02 1.90 -1.69
C THR A 312 25.58 1.47 -3.07
N THR A 313 24.36 1.80 -3.48
CA THR A 313 23.84 1.49 -4.81
C THR A 313 23.79 2.72 -5.71
N GLU A 314 23.60 2.49 -6.98
CA GLU A 314 23.39 3.51 -8.01
C GLU A 314 22.07 3.25 -8.71
N ILE A 315 21.53 4.25 -9.40
CA ILE A 315 20.38 4.10 -10.29
C ILE A 315 20.92 3.65 -11.65
N PHE A 316 20.59 2.43 -12.04
CA PHE A 316 21.04 1.87 -13.29
C PHE A 316 20.19 2.33 -14.48
N PRO A 317 20.81 2.42 -15.68
CA PRO A 317 20.04 2.66 -16.90
C PRO A 317 19.03 1.55 -17.15
N TYR A 318 17.80 1.91 -17.41
CA TYR A 318 16.75 0.97 -17.81
C TYR A 318 16.68 0.93 -19.34
N THR A 319 16.78 -0.26 -19.90
CA THR A 319 16.61 -0.48 -21.33
C THR A 319 15.32 -1.26 -21.59
N CYS A 320 14.58 -0.81 -22.58
CA CYS A 320 13.37 -1.48 -23.06
C CYS A 320 13.42 -1.51 -24.58
N ASP A 321 13.09 -2.66 -25.14
CA ASP A 321 13.08 -2.88 -26.59
C ASP A 321 11.65 -3.09 -27.07
N PRO A 322 11.02 -2.08 -27.72
CA PRO A 322 9.66 -2.21 -28.23
C PRO A 322 9.55 -3.24 -29.37
N ASP A 323 10.63 -3.52 -30.06
CA ASP A 323 10.64 -4.52 -31.16
C ASP A 323 10.32 -5.92 -30.63
N SER A 324 10.69 -6.22 -29.39
CA SER A 324 10.32 -7.48 -28.73
C SER A 324 8.81 -7.69 -28.60
N PHE A 325 8.04 -6.62 -28.61
CA PHE A 325 6.57 -6.64 -28.60
C PHE A 325 5.99 -6.61 -30.05
N PHE A 326 6.46 -5.66 -30.86
CA PHE A 326 5.84 -5.40 -32.17
C PHE A 326 6.22 -6.38 -33.28
N ILE A 327 7.44 -6.92 -33.28
CA ILE A 327 7.87 -7.88 -34.32
C ILE A 327 7.05 -9.16 -34.29
N PRO A 328 6.90 -9.87 -33.14
CA PRO A 328 6.06 -11.07 -33.08
C PRO A 328 4.59 -10.79 -33.47
N MET A 329 4.06 -9.66 -33.07
CA MET A 329 2.69 -9.26 -33.39
C MET A 329 2.50 -9.03 -34.90
N TYR A 330 3.48 -8.42 -35.55
CA TYR A 330 3.50 -8.25 -37.00
C TYR A 330 3.60 -9.59 -37.73
N GLU A 331 4.53 -10.45 -37.31
CA GLU A 331 4.75 -11.78 -37.88
C GLU A 331 3.52 -12.69 -37.74
N ASN A 332 2.78 -12.56 -36.63
CA ASN A 332 1.55 -13.31 -36.38
C ASN A 332 0.31 -12.70 -37.07
N GLY A 333 0.42 -11.53 -37.71
CA GLY A 333 -0.72 -10.84 -38.35
C GLY A 333 -1.70 -10.19 -37.36
N GLU A 334 -1.26 -9.90 -36.14
CA GLU A 334 -2.10 -9.37 -35.06
C GLU A 334 -2.11 -7.83 -34.98
N MET A 335 -1.31 -7.14 -35.79
CA MET A 335 -1.15 -5.69 -35.74
C MET A 335 -2.49 -4.92 -35.90
N GLN A 336 -3.38 -5.36 -36.81
CA GLN A 336 -4.65 -4.67 -37.00
C GLN A 336 -5.54 -4.80 -35.77
N MET A 337 -5.59 -5.98 -35.16
CA MET A 337 -6.32 -6.22 -33.91
C MET A 337 -5.78 -5.33 -32.78
N TYR A 338 -4.47 -5.20 -32.68
CA TYR A 338 -3.84 -4.31 -31.69
C TYR A 338 -4.22 -2.84 -31.91
N ILE A 339 -4.16 -2.34 -33.18
CA ILE A 339 -4.50 -0.96 -33.51
C ILE A 339 -5.97 -0.67 -33.17
N ASP A 340 -6.89 -1.54 -33.57
CA ASP A 340 -8.32 -1.39 -33.31
C ASP A 340 -8.60 -1.37 -31.81
N ARG A 341 -7.94 -2.25 -31.06
CA ARG A 341 -8.07 -2.32 -29.60
C ARG A 341 -7.48 -1.09 -28.91
N SER A 342 -6.32 -0.62 -29.33
CA SER A 342 -5.68 0.58 -28.78
C SER A 342 -6.55 1.82 -28.96
N ASN A 343 -7.13 2.01 -30.13
CA ASN A 343 -8.05 3.12 -30.43
C ASN A 343 -9.33 3.11 -29.60
N LEU A 344 -9.76 1.94 -29.11
CA LEU A 344 -10.97 1.82 -28.29
C LEU A 344 -10.69 2.04 -26.79
N ARG A 345 -9.46 1.86 -26.35
CA ARG A 345 -9.15 1.82 -24.91
C ARG A 345 -8.40 3.03 -24.36
N PHE A 346 -7.55 3.65 -25.16
CA PHE A 346 -6.68 4.76 -24.72
C PHE A 346 -6.86 6.02 -25.55
#